data_69f086ab9ca15b26da837788a608ee45
#
_entry.id   69f086ab9ca15b26da837788a608ee45
#
_cell.length_a   1.000
_cell.length_b   1.000
_cell.length_c   1.000
_cell.angle_alpha   90.00
_cell.angle_beta   90.00
_cell.angle_gamma   90.00
#
_symmetry.space_group_name_H-M   'P 1'
#
loop_
_entity.id
_entity.type
_entity.pdbx_description
1 polymer ?
#
loop_
_entity_poly.entity_id
_entity_poly.type
_entity_poly.pdbx_seq_one_letter_code
_entity_poly.pdbx_strand_id
1 'polypeptide(L)'
;MFRLKVLYLSVLSPMLLLLVLSSCSNSSDDKSEMSQEEKIARGKYLVTAGSCHDCHSPKIMTPQGPIVDTSRALSGSPSATVIRDIDPQLVQPGMWYLFVQDLTAAVGPWGASFSANLTPDNETGIGSWQEEMFINALRTGKHLGVGRPIMPPMPWEFIGKFSDEDLKAIFAYLKSLKPVKNKVPENIPPDKLFAKK
;
A
#
# COMPACT_ATOMS: atom_id res chain seq x y z
N MET A 1 11.20 81.71 10.21
CA MET A 1 10.31 80.67 10.79
C MET A 1 9.97 79.55 9.80
N PHE A 2 10.83 79.23 8.85
CA PHE A 2 10.56 78.24 7.79
C PHE A 2 11.52 77.05 7.73
N ARG A 3 12.53 76.98 8.58
CA ARG A 3 13.56 75.93 8.55
C ARG A 3 13.34 74.80 9.57
N LEU A 4 12.38 74.91 10.48
CA LEU A 4 12.19 73.91 11.55
C LEU A 4 11.12 72.82 11.19
N LYS A 5 10.30 73.05 10.17
CA LYS A 5 9.24 72.11 9.77
C LYS A 5 9.70 71.03 8.82
N VAL A 6 10.84 71.23 8.13
CA VAL A 6 11.36 70.23 7.16
C VAL A 6 12.16 69.16 7.81
N LEU A 7 12.72 69.39 9.00
CA LEU A 7 13.57 68.44 9.73
C LEU A 7 12.77 67.34 10.44
N TYR A 8 11.48 67.61 10.78
CA TYR A 8 10.61 66.56 11.43
C TYR A 8 10.01 65.58 10.45
N LEU A 9 9.90 65.88 9.18
CA LEU A 9 9.30 64.98 8.20
C LEU A 9 10.31 63.94 7.68
N SER A 10 11.61 64.22 7.75
CA SER A 10 12.67 63.31 7.30
C SER A 10 13.07 62.25 8.31
N VAL A 11 12.73 62.41 9.59
CA VAL A 11 13.07 61.45 10.65
C VAL A 11 11.97 60.39 10.89
N LEU A 12 10.72 60.71 10.51
CA LEU A 12 9.57 59.77 10.64
C LEU A 12 9.49 58.74 9.49
N SER A 13 10.09 59.05 8.33
CA SER A 13 10.04 58.18 7.17
C SER A 13 10.86 56.86 7.29
N PRO A 14 12.09 56.88 7.84
CA PRO A 14 12.84 55.62 7.99
C PRO A 14 12.34 54.74 9.15
N MET A 15 11.62 55.29 10.15
CA MET A 15 11.09 54.50 11.25
C MET A 15 9.82 53.74 10.90
N LEU A 16 9.06 54.20 9.93
CA LEU A 16 7.87 53.52 9.42
C LEU A 16 8.25 52.36 8.47
N LEU A 17 9.40 52.46 7.79
CA LEU A 17 9.87 51.41 6.87
C LEU A 17 10.48 50.22 7.59
N LEU A 18 10.97 50.39 8.81
CA LEU A 18 11.53 49.30 9.65
C LEU A 18 10.45 48.43 10.31
N LEU A 19 9.20 48.88 10.43
CA LEU A 19 8.11 48.14 11.02
C LEU A 19 7.43 47.17 10.03
N VAL A 20 7.66 47.30 8.71
CA VAL A 20 7.03 46.44 7.70
C VAL A 20 7.89 45.19 7.41
N LEU A 21 9.16 45.15 7.80
CA LEU A 21 10.06 44.02 7.55
C LEU A 21 10.04 42.96 8.65
N SER A 22 9.30 43.16 9.73
CA SER A 22 9.23 42.17 10.83
C SER A 22 8.05 41.18 10.67
N SER A 23 7.36 41.15 9.53
CA SER A 23 6.19 40.29 9.31
C SER A 23 6.49 39.10 8.40
N CYS A 24 7.77 38.78 8.15
CA CYS A 24 8.18 37.47 7.62
C CYS A 24 8.53 36.59 8.81
N SER A 25 7.53 36.28 9.59
CA SER A 25 7.67 35.31 10.67
C SER A 25 7.46 33.90 10.12
N ASN A 26 8.47 33.09 10.35
CA ASN A 26 8.37 31.66 10.61
C ASN A 26 7.07 30.97 10.14
N SER A 27 7.02 30.60 8.88
CA SER A 27 6.42 29.30 8.57
C SER A 27 7.41 28.26 9.07
N SER A 28 7.39 27.96 10.37
CA SER A 28 7.73 26.63 10.81
C SER A 28 6.82 25.74 9.98
N ASP A 29 7.40 24.92 9.10
CA ASP A 29 6.76 23.73 8.54
C ASP A 29 6.42 22.80 9.72
N ASP A 30 5.45 23.20 10.51
CA ASP A 30 4.71 22.30 11.38
C ASP A 30 3.83 21.50 10.41
N LYS A 31 4.43 20.44 9.80
CA LYS A 31 3.67 19.38 9.14
C LYS A 31 2.84 18.75 10.25
N SER A 32 1.65 19.30 10.47
CA SER A 32 0.68 18.67 11.36
C SER A 32 0.50 17.24 10.90
N GLU A 33 0.72 16.31 11.80
CA GLU A 33 0.50 14.89 11.50
C GLU A 33 -0.94 14.71 11.01
N MET A 34 -1.14 13.95 9.91
CA MET A 34 -2.49 13.69 9.38
C MET A 34 -3.38 13.10 10.48
N SER A 35 -4.60 13.59 10.57
CA SER A 35 -5.65 12.99 11.40
C SER A 35 -5.91 11.54 10.98
N GLN A 36 -6.57 10.77 11.82
CA GLN A 36 -6.90 9.37 11.50
C GLN A 36 -7.80 9.26 10.26
N GLU A 37 -8.74 10.17 10.10
CA GLU A 37 -9.64 10.24 8.95
C GLU A 37 -8.88 10.56 7.66
N GLU A 38 -7.94 11.49 7.72
CA GLU A 38 -7.08 11.83 6.57
C GLU A 38 -6.16 10.67 6.20
N LYS A 39 -5.57 9.97 7.18
CA LYS A 39 -4.78 8.75 6.94
C LYS A 39 -5.63 7.68 6.24
N ILE A 40 -6.86 7.43 6.70
CA ILE A 40 -7.76 6.45 6.08
C ILE A 40 -8.12 6.86 4.66
N ALA A 41 -8.48 8.13 4.43
CA ALA A 41 -8.83 8.64 3.11
C ALA A 41 -7.62 8.55 2.13
N ARG A 42 -6.44 8.95 2.58
CA ARG A 42 -5.18 8.83 1.82
C ARG A 42 -4.85 7.38 1.52
N GLY A 43 -4.96 6.49 2.50
CA GLY A 43 -4.70 5.05 2.35
C GLY A 43 -5.67 4.40 1.36
N LYS A 44 -6.96 4.75 1.40
CA LYS A 44 -7.95 4.30 0.42
C LYS A 44 -7.57 4.71 -1.00
N TYR A 45 -7.16 5.97 -1.19
CA TYR A 45 -6.70 6.46 -2.48
C TYR A 45 -5.50 5.64 -2.97
N LEU A 46 -4.48 5.44 -2.13
CA LEU A 46 -3.26 4.72 -2.49
C LEU A 46 -3.51 3.24 -2.80
N VAL A 47 -4.35 2.56 -2.03
CA VAL A 47 -4.77 1.17 -2.27
C VAL A 47 -5.51 1.04 -3.61
N THR A 48 -6.33 2.02 -3.96
CA THR A 48 -7.06 2.05 -5.23
C THR A 48 -6.12 2.36 -6.39
N ALA A 49 -5.34 3.42 -6.30
CA ALA A 49 -4.40 3.85 -7.35
C ALA A 49 -3.26 2.83 -7.56
N GLY A 50 -2.83 2.15 -6.50
CA GLY A 50 -1.83 1.09 -6.53
C GLY A 50 -2.37 -0.27 -6.99
N SER A 51 -3.64 -0.35 -7.43
CA SER A 51 -4.28 -1.57 -7.95
C SER A 51 -4.22 -2.78 -7.00
N CYS A 52 -4.19 -2.56 -5.69
CA CYS A 52 -4.12 -3.65 -4.72
C CYS A 52 -5.30 -4.63 -4.84
N HIS A 53 -6.47 -4.11 -5.25
CA HIS A 53 -7.66 -4.91 -5.49
C HIS A 53 -7.51 -5.93 -6.62
N ASP A 54 -6.63 -5.69 -7.60
CA ASP A 54 -6.47 -6.59 -8.75
C ASP A 54 -6.02 -7.97 -8.33
N CYS A 55 -5.11 -8.05 -7.36
CA CYS A 55 -4.61 -9.32 -6.85
C CYS A 55 -5.21 -9.71 -5.49
N HIS A 56 -5.53 -8.74 -4.63
CA HIS A 56 -5.93 -9.04 -3.26
C HIS A 56 -7.46 -9.14 -3.06
N SER A 57 -8.28 -8.95 -4.11
CA SER A 57 -9.72 -9.11 -4.01
C SER A 57 -10.22 -10.24 -4.91
N PRO A 58 -10.94 -11.23 -4.37
CA PRO A 58 -11.67 -12.19 -5.19
C PRO A 58 -12.60 -11.51 -6.17
N LYS A 59 -12.89 -12.16 -7.29
CA LYS A 59 -13.77 -11.61 -8.33
C LYS A 59 -14.96 -12.52 -8.60
N ILE A 60 -16.06 -11.89 -8.96
CA ILE A 60 -17.24 -12.55 -9.50
C ILE A 60 -17.13 -12.46 -11.01
N MET A 61 -17.24 -13.61 -11.71
CA MET A 61 -17.21 -13.66 -13.15
C MET A 61 -18.58 -13.26 -13.71
N THR A 62 -18.60 -12.27 -14.59
CA THR A 62 -19.82 -11.81 -15.27
C THR A 62 -19.65 -11.93 -16.78
N PRO A 63 -20.76 -11.87 -17.57
CA PRO A 63 -20.65 -11.84 -19.03
C PRO A 63 -19.81 -10.69 -19.59
N GLN A 64 -19.66 -9.60 -18.83
CA GLN A 64 -18.83 -8.43 -19.18
C GLN A 64 -17.39 -8.53 -18.66
N GLY A 65 -17.04 -9.60 -17.96
CA GLY A 65 -15.73 -9.85 -17.37
C GLY A 65 -15.77 -9.93 -15.84
N PRO A 66 -14.60 -10.08 -15.22
CA PRO A 66 -14.48 -10.19 -13.77
C PRO A 66 -14.73 -8.83 -13.08
N ILE A 67 -15.56 -8.82 -12.05
CA ILE A 67 -15.76 -7.67 -11.17
C ILE A 67 -15.34 -8.02 -9.74
N VAL A 68 -14.85 -7.04 -8.99
CA VAL A 68 -14.45 -7.26 -7.57
C VAL A 68 -15.67 -7.70 -6.75
N ASP A 69 -15.53 -8.80 -6.02
CA ASP A 69 -16.48 -9.18 -4.97
C ASP A 69 -16.30 -8.23 -3.77
N THR A 70 -17.16 -7.23 -3.70
CA THR A 70 -17.09 -6.19 -2.66
C THR A 70 -17.32 -6.73 -1.25
N SER A 71 -17.98 -7.88 -1.11
CA SER A 71 -18.20 -8.52 0.19
C SER A 71 -16.92 -9.14 0.77
N ARG A 72 -15.95 -9.44 -0.10
CA ARG A 72 -14.64 -10.01 0.23
C ARG A 72 -13.47 -9.18 -0.29
N ALA A 73 -13.69 -7.89 -0.51
CA ALA A 73 -12.63 -7.00 -0.99
C ALA A 73 -11.39 -7.08 -0.09
N LEU A 74 -10.22 -7.18 -0.71
CA LEU A 74 -8.91 -7.28 -0.06
C LEU A 74 -8.72 -8.50 0.86
N SER A 75 -9.57 -9.53 0.76
CA SER A 75 -9.44 -10.74 1.57
C SER A 75 -8.43 -11.77 1.03
N GLY A 76 -7.76 -11.47 -0.08
CA GLY A 76 -6.77 -12.35 -0.70
C GLY A 76 -7.37 -13.50 -1.51
N SER A 77 -6.53 -14.45 -1.86
CA SER A 77 -6.94 -15.64 -2.61
C SER A 77 -7.94 -16.47 -1.79
N PRO A 78 -9.09 -16.89 -2.37
CA PRO A 78 -10.02 -17.75 -1.67
C PRO A 78 -9.36 -19.03 -1.15
N SER A 79 -9.74 -19.48 0.05
CA SER A 79 -9.19 -20.69 0.66
C SER A 79 -9.39 -21.96 -0.19
N ALA A 80 -10.39 -21.96 -1.07
CA ALA A 80 -10.69 -23.05 -2.01
C ALA A 80 -9.96 -22.92 -3.35
N THR A 81 -9.06 -21.95 -3.53
CA THR A 81 -8.31 -21.79 -4.78
C THR A 81 -7.39 -22.99 -5.03
N VAL A 82 -7.55 -23.61 -6.19
CA VAL A 82 -6.76 -24.76 -6.61
C VAL A 82 -5.95 -24.40 -7.84
N ILE A 83 -4.66 -24.68 -7.81
CA ILE A 83 -3.80 -24.60 -9.00
C ILE A 83 -3.97 -25.90 -9.79
N ARG A 84 -4.39 -25.75 -11.05
CA ARG A 84 -4.54 -26.89 -11.97
C ARG A 84 -3.18 -27.36 -12.47
N ASP A 85 -3.13 -28.55 -13.06
CA ASP A 85 -1.92 -29.07 -13.70
C ASP A 85 -1.48 -28.11 -14.82
N ILE A 86 -0.23 -27.71 -14.78
CA ILE A 86 0.40 -26.77 -15.70
C ILE A 86 1.65 -27.44 -16.27
N ASP A 87 1.87 -27.30 -17.60
CA ASP A 87 3.14 -27.69 -18.20
C ASP A 87 4.27 -26.82 -17.64
N PRO A 88 5.26 -27.42 -16.95
CA PRO A 88 6.38 -26.67 -16.37
C PRO A 88 7.15 -25.84 -17.38
N GLN A 89 7.18 -26.22 -18.65
CA GLN A 89 7.89 -25.48 -19.69
C GLN A 89 7.28 -24.10 -19.97
N LEU A 90 5.98 -23.91 -19.71
CA LEU A 90 5.32 -22.62 -19.88
C LEU A 90 5.79 -21.56 -18.90
N VAL A 91 6.34 -21.95 -17.77
CA VAL A 91 6.67 -21.05 -16.64
C VAL A 91 8.17 -21.08 -16.29
N GLN A 92 9.02 -21.50 -17.21
CA GLN A 92 10.47 -21.41 -17.05
C GLN A 92 10.94 -19.95 -17.04
N PRO A 93 12.12 -19.63 -16.48
CA PRO A 93 12.70 -18.29 -16.58
C PRO A 93 12.70 -17.77 -18.02
N GLY A 94 12.16 -16.56 -18.22
CA GLY A 94 12.03 -15.95 -19.54
C GLY A 94 10.76 -16.33 -20.32
N MET A 95 9.92 -17.21 -19.76
CA MET A 95 8.62 -17.59 -20.35
C MET A 95 7.47 -16.82 -19.72
N TRP A 96 6.35 -17.47 -19.43
CA TRP A 96 5.11 -16.84 -18.97
C TRP A 96 4.98 -16.84 -17.45
N TYR A 97 4.22 -15.87 -16.93
CA TYR A 97 3.58 -15.96 -15.64
C TYR A 97 2.08 -16.20 -15.87
N LEU A 98 1.55 -17.22 -15.23
CA LEU A 98 0.15 -17.61 -15.38
C LEU A 98 -0.63 -17.20 -14.13
N PHE A 99 -1.84 -16.70 -14.35
CA PHE A 99 -2.74 -16.30 -13.26
C PHE A 99 -4.02 -17.15 -13.30
N VAL A 100 -4.60 -17.38 -12.13
CA VAL A 100 -6.00 -17.80 -12.06
C VAL A 100 -6.91 -16.67 -12.56
N GLN A 101 -8.14 -16.99 -12.94
CA GLN A 101 -9.05 -16.04 -13.61
C GLN A 101 -9.35 -14.78 -12.79
N ASP A 102 -9.36 -14.88 -11.47
CA ASP A 102 -9.62 -13.76 -10.57
C ASP A 102 -8.34 -13.00 -10.15
N LEU A 103 -7.20 -13.37 -10.72
CA LEU A 103 -5.86 -12.80 -10.47
C LEU A 103 -5.33 -12.97 -9.04
N THR A 104 -6.01 -13.72 -8.17
CA THR A 104 -5.60 -13.84 -6.76
C THR A 104 -4.52 -14.88 -6.52
N ALA A 105 -4.15 -15.68 -7.53
CA ALA A 105 -3.00 -16.58 -7.47
C ALA A 105 -2.24 -16.57 -8.79
N ALA A 106 -0.93 -16.81 -8.71
CA ALA A 106 -0.04 -16.82 -9.86
C ALA A 106 0.94 -18.00 -9.81
N VAL A 107 1.38 -18.44 -10.99
CA VAL A 107 2.39 -19.50 -11.19
C VAL A 107 3.50 -18.96 -12.06
N GLY A 108 4.71 -19.23 -11.65
CA GLY A 108 5.94 -18.86 -12.36
C GLY A 108 7.10 -19.76 -11.98
N PRO A 109 8.36 -19.38 -12.30
CA PRO A 109 9.54 -20.15 -11.92
C PRO A 109 9.68 -20.40 -10.40
N TRP A 110 9.03 -19.55 -9.59
CA TRP A 110 9.01 -19.67 -8.12
C TRP A 110 7.99 -20.70 -7.58
N GLY A 111 7.24 -21.38 -8.45
CA GLY A 111 6.11 -22.22 -8.08
C GLY A 111 4.78 -21.47 -8.11
N ALA A 112 3.89 -21.73 -7.17
CA ALA A 112 2.59 -21.02 -7.05
C ALA A 112 2.58 -20.11 -5.82
N SER A 113 2.08 -18.90 -6.00
CA SER A 113 1.87 -17.90 -4.96
C SER A 113 0.41 -17.47 -4.89
N PHE A 114 -0.05 -17.12 -3.68
CA PHE A 114 -1.42 -16.73 -3.40
C PHE A 114 -1.43 -15.37 -2.70
N SER A 115 -2.29 -14.47 -3.16
CA SER A 115 -2.41 -13.13 -2.61
C SER A 115 -2.91 -13.16 -1.17
N ALA A 116 -2.23 -12.45 -0.29
CA ALA A 116 -2.52 -12.43 1.14
C ALA A 116 -3.85 -11.76 1.47
N ASN A 117 -4.47 -12.16 2.57
CA ASN A 117 -5.60 -11.46 3.18
C ASN A 117 -5.09 -10.17 3.85
N LEU A 118 -5.49 -9.02 3.32
CA LEU A 118 -5.14 -7.68 3.81
C LEU A 118 -6.21 -7.08 4.73
N THR A 119 -7.30 -7.81 4.99
CA THR A 119 -8.34 -7.34 5.93
C THR A 119 -7.87 -7.49 7.38
N PRO A 120 -8.45 -6.73 8.34
CA PRO A 120 -8.04 -6.78 9.73
C PRO A 120 -8.58 -7.99 10.51
N ASP A 121 -8.68 -9.16 9.86
CA ASP A 121 -8.95 -10.42 10.57
C ASP A 121 -7.71 -10.84 11.36
N ASN A 122 -7.89 -11.15 12.63
CA ASN A 122 -6.78 -11.42 13.57
C ASN A 122 -6.06 -12.74 13.30
N GLU A 123 -6.76 -13.73 12.75
CA GLU A 123 -6.23 -15.07 12.53
C GLU A 123 -5.66 -15.26 11.12
N THR A 124 -6.31 -14.66 10.12
CA THR A 124 -6.04 -14.97 8.71
C THR A 124 -5.58 -13.75 7.89
N GLY A 125 -5.68 -12.55 8.46
CA GLY A 125 -5.32 -11.29 7.83
C GLY A 125 -4.25 -10.52 8.60
N ILE A 126 -4.32 -9.19 8.54
CA ILE A 126 -3.36 -8.30 9.19
C ILE A 126 -3.88 -7.73 10.53
N GLY A 127 -4.93 -8.31 11.11
CA GLY A 127 -5.58 -7.77 12.32
C GLY A 127 -4.63 -7.66 13.51
N SER A 128 -3.77 -8.63 13.72
CA SER A 128 -2.77 -8.66 14.80
C SER A 128 -1.47 -7.92 14.47
N TRP A 129 -1.31 -7.39 13.26
CA TRP A 129 -0.09 -6.69 12.86
C TRP A 129 -0.02 -5.30 13.50
N GLN A 130 1.20 -4.90 13.84
CA GLN A 130 1.56 -3.53 14.18
C GLN A 130 1.97 -2.77 12.90
N GLU A 131 1.89 -1.44 12.94
CA GLU A 131 2.22 -0.58 11.80
C GLU A 131 3.66 -0.82 11.31
N GLU A 132 4.60 -0.92 12.23
CA GLU A 132 6.01 -1.18 11.90
C GLU A 132 6.22 -2.54 11.23
N MET A 133 5.45 -3.58 11.61
CA MET A 133 5.52 -4.90 10.96
C MET A 133 5.07 -4.81 9.51
N PHE A 134 4.01 -4.03 9.23
CA PHE A 134 3.52 -3.80 7.88
C PHE A 134 4.54 -3.04 7.02
N ILE A 135 5.07 -1.94 7.53
CA ILE A 135 6.09 -1.13 6.85
C ILE A 135 7.33 -1.98 6.57
N ASN A 136 7.83 -2.68 7.58
CA ASN A 136 9.00 -3.54 7.44
C ASN A 136 8.77 -4.69 6.45
N ALA A 137 7.57 -5.26 6.38
CA ALA A 137 7.25 -6.28 5.40
C ALA A 137 7.43 -5.75 3.96
N LEU A 138 6.99 -4.53 3.68
CA LEU A 138 7.12 -3.89 2.37
C LEU A 138 8.54 -3.36 2.11
N ARG A 139 9.29 -2.97 3.14
CA ARG A 139 10.70 -2.53 3.00
C ARG A 139 11.66 -3.68 2.74
N THR A 140 11.42 -4.83 3.36
CA THR A 140 12.34 -5.98 3.32
C THR A 140 11.90 -7.10 2.39
N GLY A 141 10.66 -7.07 1.89
CA GLY A 141 10.08 -8.16 1.10
C GLY A 141 9.86 -9.43 1.90
N LYS A 142 9.66 -9.31 3.23
CA LYS A 142 9.47 -10.46 4.12
C LYS A 142 8.18 -10.34 4.92
N HIS A 143 7.43 -11.41 5.02
CA HIS A 143 6.24 -11.47 5.87
C HIS A 143 6.59 -11.05 7.31
N LEU A 144 5.84 -10.11 7.90
CA LEU A 144 6.12 -9.50 9.20
C LEU A 144 7.50 -8.80 9.28
N GLY A 145 8.13 -8.50 8.15
CA GLY A 145 9.47 -7.88 8.09
C GLY A 145 10.65 -8.84 8.29
N VAL A 146 10.43 -10.07 8.78
CA VAL A 146 11.49 -11.02 9.15
C VAL A 146 11.21 -12.46 8.71
N GLY A 147 9.98 -12.80 8.36
CA GLY A 147 9.54 -14.16 8.03
C GLY A 147 9.89 -14.60 6.60
N ARG A 148 9.04 -15.45 6.03
CA ARG A 148 9.21 -15.94 4.66
C ARG A 148 9.21 -14.79 3.64
N PRO A 149 9.89 -14.95 2.48
CA PRO A 149 9.83 -13.96 1.41
C PRO A 149 8.39 -13.71 0.93
N ILE A 150 8.10 -12.47 0.56
CA ILE A 150 6.92 -12.11 -0.22
C ILE A 150 7.20 -12.57 -1.66
N MET A 151 6.30 -13.40 -2.17
CA MET A 151 6.51 -14.07 -3.46
C MET A 151 6.07 -13.17 -4.63
N PRO A 152 6.70 -13.33 -5.80
CA PRO A 152 6.17 -12.76 -7.03
C PRO A 152 4.73 -13.21 -7.28
N PRO A 153 3.90 -12.41 -7.96
CA PRO A 153 4.22 -11.16 -8.65
C PRO A 153 4.03 -9.90 -7.79
N MET A 154 3.94 -10.01 -6.46
CA MET A 154 3.75 -8.84 -5.59
C MET A 154 4.91 -7.84 -5.76
N PRO A 155 4.66 -6.59 -6.22
CA PRO A 155 5.72 -5.61 -6.52
C PRO A 155 6.13 -4.85 -5.24
N TRP A 156 6.49 -5.58 -4.20
CA TRP A 156 6.80 -5.01 -2.87
C TRP A 156 7.98 -4.02 -2.92
N GLU A 157 8.96 -4.21 -3.84
CA GLU A 157 10.10 -3.31 -4.00
C GLU A 157 9.69 -1.88 -4.40
N PHE A 158 8.60 -1.77 -5.18
CA PHE A 158 8.09 -0.47 -5.62
C PHE A 158 7.19 0.14 -4.54
N ILE A 159 6.28 -0.64 -3.98
CA ILE A 159 5.39 -0.20 -2.90
C ILE A 159 6.21 0.18 -1.66
N GLY A 160 7.25 -0.59 -1.37
CA GLY A 160 8.18 -0.29 -0.30
C GLY A 160 8.98 1.02 -0.46
N LYS A 161 8.91 1.71 -1.59
CA LYS A 161 9.51 3.04 -1.80
C LYS A 161 8.57 4.21 -1.49
N PHE A 162 7.31 3.94 -1.18
CA PHE A 162 6.42 4.99 -0.70
C PHE A 162 6.97 5.62 0.58
N SER A 163 6.59 6.86 0.87
CA SER A 163 6.95 7.50 2.14
C SER A 163 6.39 6.73 3.33
N ASP A 164 6.96 6.94 4.50
CA ASP A 164 6.43 6.31 5.71
C ASP A 164 5.01 6.79 6.00
N GLU A 165 4.69 8.06 5.73
CA GLU A 165 3.35 8.61 5.85
C GLU A 165 2.35 7.89 4.94
N ASP A 166 2.73 7.59 3.70
CA ASP A 166 1.89 6.86 2.76
C ASP A 166 1.70 5.40 3.18
N LEU A 167 2.75 4.72 3.64
CA LEU A 167 2.65 3.34 4.14
C LEU A 167 1.79 3.26 5.42
N LYS A 168 1.91 4.23 6.34
CA LYS A 168 1.04 4.36 7.51
C LYS A 168 -0.41 4.61 7.10
N ALA A 169 -0.63 5.46 6.11
CA ALA A 169 -1.97 5.73 5.58
C ALA A 169 -2.60 4.46 4.96
N ILE A 170 -1.84 3.70 4.16
CA ILE A 170 -2.29 2.40 3.63
C ILE A 170 -2.67 1.46 4.77
N PHE A 171 -1.80 1.31 5.78
CA PHE A 171 -2.08 0.45 6.92
C PHE A 171 -3.33 0.90 7.68
N ALA A 172 -3.47 2.21 7.96
CA ALA A 172 -4.65 2.76 8.63
C ALA A 172 -5.95 2.45 7.87
N TYR A 173 -5.94 2.58 6.54
CA TYR A 173 -7.08 2.19 5.71
C TYR A 173 -7.38 0.70 5.79
N LEU A 174 -6.38 -0.17 5.62
CA LEU A 174 -6.56 -1.62 5.69
C LEU A 174 -7.09 -2.05 7.05
N LYS A 175 -6.62 -1.42 8.14
CA LYS A 175 -7.12 -1.66 9.52
C LYS A 175 -8.54 -1.15 9.75
N SER A 176 -9.03 -0.20 8.95
CA SER A 176 -10.40 0.33 9.04
C SER A 176 -11.44 -0.53 8.31
N LEU A 177 -11.01 -1.52 7.53
CA LEU A 177 -11.90 -2.39 6.78
C LEU A 177 -12.66 -3.36 7.69
N LYS A 178 -13.76 -3.91 7.17
CA LYS A 178 -14.43 -5.05 7.80
C LYS A 178 -13.53 -6.29 7.74
N PRO A 179 -13.27 -6.99 8.85
CA PRO A 179 -12.50 -8.22 8.82
C PRO A 179 -13.24 -9.32 8.03
N VAL A 180 -12.47 -10.04 7.21
CA VAL A 180 -12.96 -11.20 6.46
C VAL A 180 -12.10 -12.39 6.83
N LYS A 181 -12.68 -13.42 7.47
CA LYS A 181 -11.97 -14.66 7.81
C LYS A 181 -11.77 -15.47 6.52
N ASN A 182 -10.55 -15.46 6.00
CA ASN A 182 -10.15 -16.22 4.81
C ASN A 182 -8.70 -16.71 4.98
N LYS A 183 -8.54 -18.01 5.24
CA LYS A 183 -7.22 -18.64 5.30
C LYS A 183 -6.72 -18.90 3.87
N VAL A 184 -5.90 -17.98 3.37
CA VAL A 184 -5.27 -18.09 2.05
C VAL A 184 -4.44 -19.38 1.97
N PRO A 185 -4.43 -20.12 0.83
CA PRO A 185 -3.57 -21.29 0.65
C PRO A 185 -2.09 -20.94 0.82
N GLU A 186 -1.30 -21.92 1.25
CA GLU A 186 0.16 -21.76 1.34
C GLU A 186 0.80 -21.79 -0.05
N ASN A 187 1.87 -21.02 -0.25
CA ASN A 187 2.63 -21.04 -1.48
C ASN A 187 3.17 -22.45 -1.76
N ILE A 188 3.15 -22.85 -3.02
CA ILE A 188 3.62 -24.18 -3.44
C ILE A 188 4.97 -24.00 -4.13
N PRO A 189 6.07 -24.52 -3.59
CA PRO A 189 7.37 -24.40 -4.21
C PRO A 189 7.45 -25.24 -5.51
N PRO A 190 8.38 -24.93 -6.44
CA PRO A 190 8.45 -25.55 -7.76
C PRO A 190 8.59 -27.07 -7.73
N ASP A 191 9.40 -27.59 -6.82
CA ASP A 191 9.63 -29.03 -6.63
C ASP A 191 8.35 -29.80 -6.27
N LYS A 192 7.44 -29.16 -5.55
CA LYS A 192 6.13 -29.75 -5.20
C LYS A 192 5.08 -29.51 -6.30
N LEU A 193 5.10 -28.33 -6.91
CA LEU A 193 4.11 -27.97 -7.93
C LEU A 193 4.31 -28.79 -9.21
N PHE A 194 5.55 -29.02 -9.60
CA PHE A 194 5.93 -29.71 -10.86
C PHE A 194 6.41 -31.15 -10.64
N ALA A 195 6.28 -31.70 -9.43
CA ALA A 195 6.55 -33.10 -9.18
C ALA A 195 5.71 -33.96 -10.15
N LYS A 196 6.39 -34.79 -10.97
CA LYS A 196 5.71 -35.74 -11.82
C LYS A 196 4.87 -36.69 -10.94
N LYS A 197 3.60 -36.74 -11.17
CA LYS A 197 2.70 -37.77 -10.64
C LYS A 197 2.97 -39.10 -11.32
#